data_d68ddd0f5eee671a1e4644f3ae1389c9
#
_entry.id   d68ddd0f5eee671a1e4644f3ae1389c9
#
_cell.length_a   1.000
_cell.length_b   1.000
_cell.length_c   1.000
_cell.angle_alpha   90.00
_cell.angle_beta   90.00
_cell.angle_gamma   90.00
#
_symmetry.space_group_name_H-M   'P 1'
#
loop_
_entity.id
_entity.type
_entity.pdbx_description
1 polymer ?
#
loop_
_entity_poly.entity_id
_entity_poly.type
_entity_poly.pdbx_seq_one_letter_code
_entity_poly.pdbx_strand_id
1 'polypeptide(L)'
;YRRQRQMCIRDRRWGLALLIGLALLAVLIVLSGAVGSRMFSFEKALDGFLHPDAATIESKLIWFKRMPRTLAAIMVGAALAVAGVIMQALSRNPLAEPGLLGVNSGAAVAVVVGIGIFGVSSPFVQLWLALAGSGLAAGTVFLLGLIDSKPNLDSTARLVLTGVAVNACLGTITGIITMFNSCLLYTSDAADDMQCVG
;
A
#
# COMPACT_ATOMS: atom_id res chain seq x y z
N TYR A 1 -3.47 23.49 -37.51
CA TYR A 1 -4.71 22.67 -37.51
C TYR A 1 -4.44 21.20 -37.05
N ARG A 2 -3.36 20.52 -37.49
CA ARG A 2 -3.06 19.14 -37.07
C ARG A 2 -2.68 19.01 -35.57
N ARG A 3 -1.92 19.95 -35.01
CA ARG A 3 -1.56 19.94 -33.60
C ARG A 3 -2.76 20.13 -32.68
N GLN A 4 -3.70 20.99 -33.03
CA GLN A 4 -4.92 21.20 -32.24
C GLN A 4 -5.84 19.98 -32.22
N ARG A 5 -6.00 19.28 -33.34
CA ARG A 5 -6.76 18.02 -33.38
C ARG A 5 -6.14 16.91 -32.52
N GLN A 6 -4.81 16.83 -32.51
CA GLN A 6 -4.12 15.84 -31.66
C GLN A 6 -4.26 16.14 -30.14
N MET A 7 -4.30 17.42 -29.76
CA MET A 7 -4.59 17.81 -28.38
C MET A 7 -6.02 17.41 -27.96
N CYS A 8 -7.04 17.77 -28.73
CA CYS A 8 -8.42 17.43 -28.39
C CYS A 8 -8.70 15.92 -28.34
N ILE A 9 -8.06 15.11 -29.19
CA ILE A 9 -8.21 13.66 -29.19
C ILE A 9 -7.52 13.07 -27.94
N ARG A 10 -6.40 13.63 -27.54
CA ARG A 10 -5.65 13.21 -26.35
C ARG A 10 -6.43 13.54 -25.09
N ASP A 11 -6.98 14.74 -24.96
CA ASP A 11 -7.77 15.16 -23.81
C ASP A 11 -9.04 14.31 -23.65
N ARG A 12 -9.71 13.96 -24.75
CA ARG A 12 -10.89 13.08 -24.71
C ARG A 12 -10.53 11.66 -24.28
N ARG A 13 -9.37 11.15 -24.65
CA ARG A 13 -8.89 9.83 -24.19
C ARG A 13 -8.56 9.83 -22.70
N TRP A 14 -7.97 10.90 -22.18
CA TRP A 14 -7.71 11.05 -20.76
C TRP A 14 -8.99 11.18 -19.94
N GLY A 15 -9.96 11.96 -20.42
CA GLY A 15 -11.29 12.06 -19.80
C GLY A 15 -12.02 10.72 -19.76
N LEU A 16 -11.98 9.96 -20.86
CA LEU A 16 -12.57 8.63 -20.92
C LEU A 16 -11.88 7.64 -19.98
N ALA A 17 -10.55 7.63 -19.92
CA ALA A 17 -9.78 6.79 -19.02
C ALA A 17 -10.09 7.10 -17.54
N LEU A 18 -10.26 8.38 -17.23
CA LEU A 18 -10.62 8.83 -15.87
C LEU A 18 -12.04 8.40 -15.49
N LEU A 19 -13.00 8.51 -16.42
CA LEU A 19 -14.37 8.04 -16.22
C LEU A 19 -14.42 6.52 -16.02
N ILE A 20 -13.70 5.76 -16.84
CA ILE A 20 -13.59 4.30 -16.69
C ILE A 20 -12.96 3.95 -15.35
N GLY A 21 -11.89 4.65 -14.95
CA GLY A 21 -11.23 4.44 -13.65
C GLY A 21 -12.16 4.71 -12.47
N LEU A 22 -12.94 5.81 -12.52
CA LEU A 22 -13.92 6.14 -11.49
C LEU A 22 -15.08 5.13 -11.45
N ALA A 23 -15.57 4.69 -12.61
CA ALA A 23 -16.60 3.66 -12.68
C ALA A 23 -16.11 2.34 -12.10
N LEU A 24 -14.88 1.93 -12.44
CA LEU A 24 -14.24 0.74 -11.88
C LEU A 24 -14.08 0.85 -10.37
N LEU A 25 -13.62 2.00 -9.88
CA LEU A 25 -13.49 2.27 -8.45
C LEU A 25 -14.83 2.15 -7.72
N ALA A 26 -15.91 2.73 -8.28
CA ALA A 26 -17.26 2.60 -7.71
C ALA A 26 -17.72 1.13 -7.63
N VAL A 27 -17.48 0.36 -8.68
CA VAL A 27 -17.79 -1.07 -8.70
C VAL A 27 -16.98 -1.82 -7.64
N LEU A 28 -15.69 -1.53 -7.50
CA LEU A 28 -14.84 -2.15 -6.50
C LEU A 28 -15.25 -1.81 -5.06
N ILE A 29 -15.73 -0.59 -4.80
CA ILE A 29 -16.27 -0.19 -3.50
C ILE A 29 -17.51 -1.03 -3.15
N VAL A 30 -18.44 -1.18 -4.09
CA VAL A 30 -19.64 -1.99 -3.91
C VAL A 30 -19.29 -3.47 -3.71
N LEU A 31 -18.36 -4.01 -4.52
CA LEU A 31 -17.86 -5.38 -4.37
C LEU A 31 -17.16 -5.59 -3.02
N SER A 32 -16.39 -4.63 -2.53
CA SER A 32 -15.77 -4.67 -1.20
C SER A 32 -16.80 -4.75 -0.08
N GLY A 33 -17.98 -4.15 -0.28
CA GLY A 33 -19.13 -4.28 0.63
C GLY A 33 -19.80 -5.66 0.59
N ALA A 34 -19.84 -6.30 -0.58
CA ALA A 34 -20.50 -7.60 -0.78
C ALA A 34 -19.62 -8.79 -0.44
N VAL A 35 -18.31 -8.73 -0.81
CA VAL A 35 -17.35 -9.83 -0.67
C VAL A 35 -16.54 -9.67 0.63
N GLY A 36 -16.43 -10.73 1.41
CA GLY A 36 -15.65 -10.78 2.65
C GLY A 36 -15.74 -12.17 3.28
N SER A 37 -15.30 -12.32 4.53
CA SER A 37 -15.36 -13.58 5.30
C SER A 37 -16.77 -14.17 5.43
N ARG A 38 -17.80 -13.33 5.29
CA ARG A 38 -19.19 -13.74 5.03
C ARG A 38 -19.63 -13.13 3.72
N MET A 39 -19.96 -13.95 2.73
CA MET A 39 -20.56 -13.51 1.48
C MET A 39 -22.01 -13.13 1.73
N PHE A 40 -22.34 -11.87 1.46
CA PHE A 40 -23.72 -11.42 1.44
C PHE A 40 -24.27 -11.43 0.02
N SER A 41 -25.55 -11.75 -0.14
CA SER A 41 -26.23 -11.52 -1.42
C SER A 41 -26.13 -10.03 -1.77
N PHE A 42 -25.97 -9.72 -3.05
CA PHE A 42 -25.84 -8.35 -3.53
C PHE A 42 -26.97 -7.43 -3.05
N GLU A 43 -28.20 -7.95 -2.97
CA GLU A 43 -29.36 -7.22 -2.44
C GLU A 43 -29.18 -6.81 -0.98
N LYS A 44 -28.68 -7.73 -0.13
CA LYS A 44 -28.44 -7.45 1.30
C LYS A 44 -27.28 -6.48 1.51
N ALA A 45 -26.28 -6.55 0.65
CA ALA A 45 -25.15 -5.60 0.70
C ALA A 45 -25.64 -4.20 0.31
N LEU A 46 -26.47 -4.08 -0.72
CA LEU A 46 -27.03 -2.82 -1.16
C LEU A 46 -27.98 -2.23 -0.12
N ASP A 47 -28.83 -3.06 0.48
CA ASP A 47 -29.75 -2.64 1.55
C ASP A 47 -28.98 -2.17 2.79
N GLY A 48 -27.93 -2.88 3.18
CA GLY A 48 -27.03 -2.46 4.28
C GLY A 48 -26.27 -1.16 4.02
N PHE A 49 -26.00 -0.82 2.74
CA PHE A 49 -25.43 0.47 2.35
C PHE A 49 -26.45 1.61 2.42
N LEU A 50 -27.69 1.34 2.01
CA LEU A 50 -28.77 2.35 1.94
C LEU A 50 -29.41 2.64 3.30
N HIS A 51 -29.39 1.67 4.21
CA HIS A 51 -29.98 1.79 5.54
C HIS A 51 -28.93 1.57 6.64
N PRO A 52 -28.08 2.58 6.93
CA PRO A 52 -27.01 2.47 7.94
C PRO A 52 -27.57 2.25 9.36
N ASP A 53 -28.80 2.71 9.61
CA ASP A 53 -29.47 2.64 10.93
C ASP A 53 -30.21 1.32 11.16
N ALA A 54 -30.27 0.44 10.17
CA ALA A 54 -30.86 -0.88 10.35
C ALA A 54 -30.06 -1.66 11.39
N ALA A 55 -30.74 -2.16 12.44
CA ALA A 55 -30.12 -2.96 13.51
C ALA A 55 -29.66 -4.35 13.04
N THR A 56 -29.53 -4.53 11.74
CA THR A 56 -29.09 -5.77 11.09
C THR A 56 -27.59 -5.98 11.26
N ILE A 57 -27.20 -7.23 11.43
CA ILE A 57 -25.77 -7.63 11.57
C ILE A 57 -24.99 -7.22 10.32
N GLU A 58 -25.63 -7.30 9.16
CA GLU A 58 -25.08 -6.93 7.85
C GLU A 58 -24.71 -5.44 7.80
N SER A 59 -25.62 -4.55 8.19
CA SER A 59 -25.38 -3.11 8.22
C SER A 59 -24.20 -2.75 9.14
N LYS A 60 -24.19 -3.30 10.35
CA LYS A 60 -23.10 -3.08 11.31
C LYS A 60 -21.74 -3.56 10.77
N LEU A 61 -21.71 -4.73 10.11
CA LEU A 61 -20.48 -5.27 9.55
C LEU A 61 -19.95 -4.41 8.39
N ILE A 62 -20.84 -3.90 7.55
CA ILE A 62 -20.49 -3.02 6.43
C ILE A 62 -19.92 -1.71 6.95
N TRP A 63 -20.62 -1.03 7.83
CA TRP A 63 -20.27 0.32 8.28
C TRP A 63 -19.11 0.35 9.26
N PHE A 64 -19.03 -0.60 10.22
CA PHE A 64 -17.99 -0.59 11.26
C PHE A 64 -16.73 -1.38 10.91
N LYS A 65 -16.79 -2.37 10.00
CA LYS A 65 -15.62 -3.16 9.61
C LYS A 65 -15.17 -2.91 8.17
N ARG A 66 -16.12 -2.95 7.21
CA ARG A 66 -15.74 -2.93 5.78
C ARG A 66 -15.49 -1.52 5.27
N MET A 67 -16.35 -0.57 5.63
CA MET A 67 -16.21 0.82 5.19
C MET A 67 -14.88 1.48 5.62
N PRO A 68 -14.46 1.43 6.88
CA PRO A 68 -13.18 2.02 7.28
C PRO A 68 -12.01 1.40 6.53
N ARG A 69 -12.05 0.09 6.28
CA ARG A 69 -11.01 -0.62 5.53
C ARG A 69 -10.97 -0.21 4.06
N THR A 70 -12.13 -0.04 3.44
CA THR A 70 -12.23 0.42 2.04
C THR A 70 -11.75 1.87 1.90
N LEU A 71 -12.14 2.74 2.84
CA LEU A 71 -11.65 4.12 2.88
C LEU A 71 -10.13 4.19 3.06
N ALA A 72 -9.58 3.40 3.98
CA ALA A 72 -8.15 3.31 4.17
C ALA A 72 -7.43 2.85 2.89
N ALA A 73 -7.96 1.83 2.20
CA ALA A 73 -7.40 1.34 0.94
C ALA A 73 -7.41 2.42 -0.16
N ILE A 74 -8.50 3.21 -0.26
CA ILE A 74 -8.59 4.33 -1.21
C ILE A 74 -7.56 5.41 -0.89
N MET A 75 -7.42 5.79 0.39
CA MET A 75 -6.46 6.81 0.81
C MET A 75 -5.02 6.36 0.55
N VAL A 76 -4.70 5.12 0.89
CA VAL A 76 -3.37 4.53 0.65
C VAL A 76 -3.09 4.45 -0.85
N GLY A 77 -4.05 3.98 -1.66
CA GLY A 77 -3.91 3.91 -3.12
C GLY A 77 -3.70 5.28 -3.75
N ALA A 78 -4.44 6.30 -3.30
CA ALA A 78 -4.25 7.68 -3.76
C ALA A 78 -2.87 8.24 -3.38
N ALA A 79 -2.41 8.00 -2.15
CA ALA A 79 -1.09 8.43 -1.70
C ALA A 79 0.03 7.75 -2.51
N LEU A 80 -0.09 6.44 -2.75
CA LEU A 80 0.87 5.69 -3.58
C LEU A 80 0.88 6.17 -5.04
N ALA A 81 -0.28 6.51 -5.59
CA ALA A 81 -0.37 7.05 -6.95
C ALA A 81 0.37 8.40 -7.06
N VAL A 82 0.17 9.30 -6.10
CA VAL A 82 0.89 10.59 -6.05
C VAL A 82 2.39 10.37 -5.89
N ALA A 83 2.80 9.49 -4.97
CA ALA A 83 4.22 9.16 -4.77
C ALA A 83 4.84 8.56 -6.05
N GLY A 84 4.11 7.70 -6.76
CA GLY A 84 4.53 7.13 -8.04
C GLY A 84 4.76 8.21 -9.09
N VAL A 85 3.83 9.15 -9.26
CA VAL A 85 3.97 10.26 -10.21
C VAL A 85 5.19 11.13 -9.88
N ILE A 86 5.40 11.45 -8.60
CA ILE A 86 6.57 12.24 -8.15
C ILE A 86 7.87 11.49 -8.46
N MET A 87 7.93 10.19 -8.17
CA MET A 87 9.10 9.36 -8.44
C MET A 87 9.41 9.27 -9.94
N GLN A 88 8.41 9.07 -10.78
CA GLN A 88 8.56 9.04 -12.23
C GLN A 88 9.04 10.39 -12.79
N ALA A 89 8.51 11.49 -12.26
CA ALA A 89 8.92 12.83 -12.66
C ALA A 89 10.38 13.14 -12.25
N LEU A 90 10.77 12.76 -11.02
CA LEU A 90 12.10 13.01 -10.48
C LEU A 90 13.17 12.16 -11.18
N SER A 91 12.89 10.88 -11.38
CA SER A 91 13.80 9.93 -12.03
C SER A 91 13.79 10.03 -13.55
N ARG A 92 12.85 10.77 -14.13
CA ARG A 92 12.57 10.84 -15.58
C ARG A 92 12.44 9.45 -16.22
N ASN A 93 12.00 8.48 -15.44
CA ASN A 93 11.84 7.10 -15.86
C ASN A 93 10.40 6.63 -15.55
N PRO A 94 9.61 6.22 -16.56
CA PRO A 94 8.25 5.74 -16.36
C PRO A 94 8.16 4.42 -15.56
N LEU A 95 9.27 3.71 -15.38
CA LEU A 95 9.34 2.47 -14.60
C LEU A 95 9.72 2.70 -13.12
N ALA A 96 9.94 3.95 -12.72
CA ALA A 96 10.29 4.26 -11.33
C ALA A 96 9.09 4.04 -10.42
N GLU A 97 9.30 3.28 -9.36
CA GLU A 97 8.33 2.91 -8.35
C GLU A 97 8.84 3.28 -6.95
N PRO A 98 8.00 3.86 -6.06
CA PRO A 98 8.41 4.21 -4.69
C PRO A 98 8.91 3.01 -3.89
N GLY A 99 8.39 1.82 -4.17
CA GLY A 99 8.78 0.57 -3.52
C GLY A 99 10.25 0.20 -3.74
N LEU A 100 10.84 0.62 -4.85
CA LEU A 100 12.25 0.36 -5.17
C LEU A 100 13.22 1.08 -4.22
N LEU A 101 12.79 2.10 -3.49
CA LEU A 101 13.61 2.82 -2.50
C LEU A 101 13.66 2.13 -1.13
N GLY A 102 13.17 0.91 -1.00
CA GLY A 102 13.20 0.19 0.28
C GLY A 102 12.14 0.63 1.30
N VAL A 103 11.24 1.55 0.95
CA VAL A 103 10.22 2.13 1.83
C VAL A 103 9.35 1.03 2.45
N ASN A 104 8.84 0.11 1.63
CA ASN A 104 7.96 -0.97 2.08
C ASN A 104 8.68 -1.95 3.01
N SER A 105 9.90 -2.37 2.63
CA SER A 105 10.69 -3.30 3.42
C SER A 105 11.16 -2.68 4.74
N GLY A 106 11.48 -1.38 4.73
CA GLY A 106 11.83 -0.65 5.94
C GLY A 106 10.66 -0.54 6.91
N ALA A 107 9.46 -0.23 6.41
CA ALA A 107 8.24 -0.23 7.21
C ALA A 107 7.97 -1.63 7.80
N ALA A 108 8.06 -2.67 6.98
CA ALA A 108 7.82 -4.05 7.40
C ALA A 108 8.78 -4.48 8.52
N VAL A 109 10.10 -4.27 8.34
CA VAL A 109 11.10 -4.58 9.39
C VAL A 109 10.79 -3.86 10.69
N ALA A 110 10.52 -2.55 10.63
CA ALA A 110 10.27 -1.76 11.83
C ALA A 110 9.04 -2.25 12.60
N VAL A 111 7.95 -2.60 11.90
CA VAL A 111 6.73 -3.14 12.51
C VAL A 111 6.99 -4.53 13.08
N VAL A 112 7.64 -5.43 12.33
CA VAL A 112 7.94 -6.80 12.75
C VAL A 112 8.87 -6.81 13.97
N VAL A 113 9.88 -5.95 14.00
CA VAL A 113 10.75 -5.74 15.17
C VAL A 113 9.94 -5.18 16.35
N GLY A 114 9.06 -4.20 16.10
CA GLY A 114 8.19 -3.62 17.13
C GLY A 114 7.28 -4.65 17.79
N ILE A 115 6.66 -5.50 17.00
CA ILE A 115 5.77 -6.55 17.50
C ILE A 115 6.59 -7.70 18.13
N GLY A 116 7.58 -8.21 17.40
CA GLY A 116 8.29 -9.44 17.78
C GLY A 116 9.27 -9.27 18.94
N ILE A 117 9.90 -8.11 19.08
CA ILE A 117 10.90 -7.85 20.12
C ILE A 117 10.32 -7.00 21.27
N PHE A 118 9.57 -5.95 20.92
CA PHE A 118 9.05 -4.99 21.90
C PHE A 118 7.61 -5.29 22.33
N GLY A 119 6.92 -6.27 21.72
CA GLY A 119 5.55 -6.64 22.05
C GLY A 119 4.52 -5.53 21.79
N VAL A 120 4.78 -4.66 20.81
CA VAL A 120 3.91 -3.52 20.49
C VAL A 120 2.63 -4.01 19.86
N SER A 121 1.51 -3.94 20.61
CA SER A 121 0.17 -4.34 20.13
C SER A 121 -0.68 -3.15 19.64
N SER A 122 -0.31 -1.90 19.97
CA SER A 122 -1.07 -0.71 19.58
C SER A 122 -0.89 -0.39 18.11
N PRO A 123 -1.98 -0.33 17.29
CA PRO A 123 -1.91 0.04 15.87
C PRO A 123 -1.35 1.43 15.62
N PHE A 124 -1.58 2.36 16.56
CA PHE A 124 -1.05 3.71 16.46
C PHE A 124 0.48 3.76 16.57
N VAL A 125 1.06 2.98 17.49
CA VAL A 125 2.53 2.88 17.62
C VAL A 125 3.13 2.15 16.42
N GLN A 126 2.47 1.11 15.91
CA GLN A 126 2.90 0.41 14.69
C GLN A 126 2.94 1.34 13.48
N LEU A 127 1.98 2.27 13.35
CA LEU A 127 1.98 3.27 12.28
C LEU A 127 3.23 4.17 12.34
N TRP A 128 3.58 4.68 13.53
CA TRP A 128 4.77 5.51 13.69
C TRP A 128 6.07 4.73 13.46
N LEU A 129 6.12 3.47 13.89
CA LEU A 129 7.26 2.58 13.59
C LEU A 129 7.40 2.36 12.09
N ALA A 130 6.28 2.10 11.38
CA ALA A 130 6.29 1.94 9.92
C ALA A 130 6.80 3.21 9.22
N LEU A 131 6.34 4.39 9.63
CA LEU A 131 6.79 5.66 9.07
C LEU A 131 8.29 5.90 9.35
N ALA A 132 8.75 5.66 10.56
CA ALA A 132 10.16 5.78 10.91
C ALA A 132 11.02 4.79 10.12
N GLY A 133 10.62 3.52 10.04
CA GLY A 133 11.33 2.47 9.31
C GLY A 133 11.40 2.75 7.80
N SER A 134 10.30 3.23 7.21
CA SER A 134 10.27 3.62 5.80
C SER A 134 11.19 4.80 5.51
N GLY A 135 11.19 5.81 6.38
CA GLY A 135 12.06 6.98 6.27
C GLY A 135 13.55 6.63 6.42
N LEU A 136 13.88 5.77 7.39
CA LEU A 136 15.26 5.29 7.58
C LEU A 136 15.74 4.47 6.38
N ALA A 137 14.92 3.57 5.84
CA ALA A 137 15.27 2.77 4.68
C ALA A 137 15.51 3.65 3.45
N ALA A 138 14.59 4.57 3.16
CA ALA A 138 14.73 5.51 2.05
C ALA A 138 15.97 6.40 2.21
N GLY A 139 16.22 6.91 3.44
CA GLY A 139 17.42 7.69 3.77
C GLY A 139 18.70 6.90 3.55
N THR A 140 18.72 5.62 3.96
CA THR A 140 19.86 4.73 3.75
C THR A 140 20.14 4.51 2.26
N VAL A 141 19.10 4.23 1.46
CA VAL A 141 19.24 4.08 0.01
C VAL A 141 19.79 5.34 -0.64
N PHE A 142 19.28 6.50 -0.21
CA PHE A 142 19.73 7.78 -0.74
C PHE A 142 21.19 8.07 -0.37
N LEU A 143 21.58 7.88 0.89
CA LEU A 143 22.96 8.07 1.36
C LEU A 143 23.93 7.14 0.67
N LEU A 144 23.62 5.84 0.58
CA LEU A 144 24.46 4.87 -0.14
C LEU A 144 24.57 5.21 -1.63
N GLY A 145 23.48 5.68 -2.24
CA GLY A 145 23.47 6.16 -3.61
C GLY A 145 24.36 7.37 -3.87
N LEU A 146 24.60 8.22 -2.85
CA LEU A 146 25.50 9.37 -2.94
C LEU A 146 26.98 8.99 -2.79
N ILE A 147 27.30 8.02 -1.93
CA ILE A 147 28.68 7.65 -1.60
C ILE A 147 29.41 7.03 -2.79
N ASP A 148 28.73 6.21 -3.59
CA ASP A 148 29.35 5.52 -4.72
C ASP A 148 29.28 6.34 -6.02
N SER A 149 29.90 7.52 -6.01
CA SER A 149 29.91 8.47 -7.14
C SER A 149 30.88 8.04 -8.25
N LYS A 150 30.70 6.85 -8.84
CA LYS A 150 31.44 6.47 -10.05
C LYS A 150 30.88 7.19 -11.27
N PRO A 151 31.73 7.79 -12.13
CA PRO A 151 31.28 8.65 -13.24
C PRO A 151 30.60 7.89 -14.39
N ASN A 152 30.54 6.57 -14.34
CA ASN A 152 30.09 5.72 -15.45
C ASN A 152 28.66 5.15 -15.30
N LEU A 153 27.95 5.39 -14.19
CA LEU A 153 26.57 4.94 -14.02
C LEU A 153 25.63 6.15 -13.88
N ASP A 154 24.53 6.11 -14.61
CA ASP A 154 23.45 7.07 -14.43
C ASP A 154 22.96 7.07 -12.97
N SER A 155 22.83 8.23 -12.37
CA SER A 155 22.41 8.39 -10.97
C SER A 155 21.12 7.64 -10.63
N THR A 156 20.20 7.53 -11.58
CA THR A 156 18.93 6.82 -11.44
C THR A 156 19.12 5.30 -11.36
N ALA A 157 19.97 4.72 -12.24
CA ALA A 157 20.24 3.29 -12.22
C ALA A 157 20.91 2.86 -10.90
N ARG A 158 21.79 3.68 -10.38
CA ARG A 158 22.48 3.46 -9.10
C ARG A 158 21.51 3.45 -7.93
N LEU A 159 20.59 4.44 -7.84
CA LEU A 159 19.58 4.47 -6.79
C LEU A 159 18.70 3.22 -6.82
N VAL A 160 18.27 2.79 -8.01
CA VAL A 160 17.46 1.59 -8.17
C VAL A 160 18.21 0.33 -7.72
N LEU A 161 19.48 0.15 -8.14
CA LEU A 161 20.29 -0.99 -7.72
C LEU A 161 20.52 -1.01 -6.20
N THR A 162 20.85 0.13 -5.61
CA THR A 162 21.01 0.26 -4.16
C THR A 162 19.70 -0.06 -3.44
N GLY A 163 18.56 0.44 -3.94
CA GLY A 163 17.26 0.16 -3.39
C GLY A 163 16.89 -1.33 -3.43
N VAL A 164 17.16 -2.01 -4.54
CA VAL A 164 16.95 -3.47 -4.66
C VAL A 164 17.81 -4.24 -3.66
N ALA A 165 19.08 -3.87 -3.50
CA ALA A 165 19.97 -4.51 -2.53
C ALA A 165 19.48 -4.32 -1.09
N VAL A 166 19.10 -3.09 -0.72
CA VAL A 166 18.54 -2.79 0.61
C VAL A 166 17.23 -3.53 0.82
N ASN A 167 16.35 -3.58 -0.17
CA ASN A 167 15.09 -4.35 -0.10
C ASN A 167 15.35 -5.84 0.16
N ALA A 168 16.31 -6.45 -0.52
CA ALA A 168 16.67 -7.84 -0.32
C ALA A 168 17.18 -8.10 1.11
N CYS A 169 18.06 -7.24 1.63
CA CYS A 169 18.56 -7.34 2.99
C CYS A 169 17.45 -7.19 4.04
N LEU A 170 16.62 -6.15 3.91
CA LEU A 170 15.51 -5.91 4.84
C LEU A 170 14.46 -7.01 4.76
N GLY A 171 14.15 -7.50 3.55
CA GLY A 171 13.25 -8.63 3.35
C GLY A 171 13.72 -9.91 4.03
N THR A 172 15.02 -10.20 3.97
CA THR A 172 15.63 -11.34 4.66
C THR A 172 15.52 -11.20 6.18
N ILE A 173 15.77 -10.00 6.72
CA ILE A 173 15.63 -9.72 8.16
C ILE A 173 14.18 -9.93 8.60
N THR A 174 13.22 -9.39 7.83
CA THR A 174 11.79 -9.60 8.10
C THR A 174 11.45 -11.09 8.14
N GLY A 175 11.88 -11.85 7.13
CA GLY A 175 11.64 -13.29 7.04
C GLY A 175 12.21 -14.07 8.23
N ILE A 176 13.44 -13.76 8.64
CA ILE A 176 14.07 -14.39 9.80
C ILE A 176 13.26 -14.12 11.08
N ILE A 177 12.94 -12.85 11.35
CA ILE A 177 12.19 -12.49 12.58
C ILE A 177 10.80 -13.13 12.58
N THR A 178 10.13 -13.17 11.43
CA THR A 178 8.81 -13.79 11.28
C THR A 178 8.87 -15.29 11.54
N MET A 179 9.92 -15.99 11.07
CA MET A 179 10.09 -17.43 11.34
C MET A 179 10.35 -17.76 12.81
N PHE A 180 11.05 -16.89 13.52
CA PHE A 180 11.32 -17.11 14.97
C PHE A 180 10.15 -16.71 15.86
N ASN A 181 9.17 -15.98 15.35
CA ASN A 181 7.97 -15.57 16.08
C ASN A 181 6.75 -16.33 15.58
N SER A 182 6.34 -17.37 16.31
CA SER A 182 5.18 -18.21 15.96
C SER A 182 3.89 -17.39 15.78
N CYS A 183 3.74 -16.31 16.54
CA CYS A 183 2.60 -15.40 16.43
C CYS A 183 2.58 -14.62 15.10
N LEU A 184 3.74 -14.13 14.65
CA LEU A 184 3.88 -13.44 13.36
C LEU A 184 3.74 -14.40 12.18
N LEU A 185 4.21 -15.62 12.31
CA LEU A 185 4.04 -16.66 11.29
C LEU A 185 2.56 -16.99 11.10
N TYR A 186 1.81 -17.14 12.20
CA TYR A 186 0.37 -17.44 12.16
C TYR A 186 -0.46 -16.29 11.58
N THR A 187 -0.11 -15.03 11.85
CA THR A 187 -0.78 -13.87 11.27
C THR A 187 -0.46 -13.67 9.80
N SER A 188 0.67 -14.17 9.33
CA SER A 188 1.04 -14.15 7.91
C SER A 188 0.28 -15.21 7.10
N ASP A 189 0.03 -16.39 7.70
CA ASP A 189 -0.62 -17.52 7.03
C ASP A 189 -2.15 -17.53 7.18
N ALA A 190 -2.67 -16.95 8.27
CA ALA A 190 -4.09 -16.93 8.58
C ALA A 190 -4.58 -15.49 8.77
N ALA A 191 -5.09 -14.90 7.70
CA ALA A 191 -5.81 -13.62 7.78
C ALA A 191 -7.09 -13.70 8.68
N ASP A 192 -7.40 -14.84 9.29
CA ASP A 192 -8.65 -15.12 9.99
C ASP A 192 -8.55 -15.43 11.48
N ASP A 193 -7.38 -15.72 12.06
CA ASP A 193 -7.27 -16.07 13.49
C ASP A 193 -6.56 -14.99 14.30
N MET A 194 -7.34 -14.10 14.90
CA MET A 194 -6.90 -13.12 15.89
C MET A 194 -6.63 -13.79 17.27
N GLN A 195 -5.77 -14.77 17.36
CA GLN A 195 -5.45 -15.46 18.62
C GLN A 195 -4.13 -15.05 19.26
N CYS A 196 -3.49 -13.99 18.80
CA CYS A 196 -2.27 -13.49 19.44
C CYS A 196 -2.51 -12.36 20.46
N VAL A 197 -3.75 -12.15 20.90
CA VAL A 197 -4.10 -11.20 21.97
C VAL A 197 -4.67 -12.00 23.12
N GLY A 198 -3.84 -12.46 23.99
CA GLY A 198 -4.11 -13.01 25.31
C GLY A 198 -3.23 -12.34 26.33
#